data_ff7b604b08bb95d925a389f0eacc4757
#
_entry.id   ff7b604b08bb95d925a389f0eacc4757
#
_cell.length_a   1.000
_cell.length_b   1.000
_cell.length_c   1.000
_cell.angle_alpha   90.00
_cell.angle_beta   90.00
_cell.angle_gamma   90.00
#
_symmetry.space_group_name_H-M   'P 1'
#
loop_
_entity.id
_entity.type
_entity.pdbx_description
1 polymer ?
#
loop_
_entity_poly.entity_id
_entity_poly.type
_entity_poly.pdbx_seq_one_letter_code
_entity_poly.pdbx_strand_id
1 'polypeptide(L)'
;GITYGYNGKDAPGAELTFGMLGAYAQDEYSITPNLKLTYGLRFDLPLYFDDLLGNAAIKEQSFNGTNVDVSEWPKSKLLISPRLGFNWDIKGDRSIVLTGGTGLFTGLLPFVWFTNQPTNAGQMQNMVEFETSELPANFAFNPNYKETLTQNPDMFPSTPGNEVPGAIAYVDPNFKMPQVW
;
A
#
# COMPACT_ATOMS: atom_id res chain seq x y z
N GLY A 1 -11.60 8.22 21.95
CA GLY A 1 -10.36 7.46 21.71
C GLY A 1 -9.15 8.37 21.58
N ILE A 2 -8.00 7.85 21.93
CA ILE A 2 -6.70 8.51 21.76
C ILE A 2 -5.79 7.58 20.99
N THR A 3 -5.15 8.10 19.92
CA THR A 3 -4.06 7.42 19.23
C THR A 3 -2.76 8.13 19.55
N TYR A 4 -1.74 7.38 19.94
CA TYR A 4 -0.43 7.93 20.29
C TYR A 4 0.70 7.00 19.87
N GLY A 5 1.87 7.58 19.58
CA GLY A 5 3.07 6.83 19.23
C GLY A 5 3.78 6.28 20.48
N TYR A 6 4.28 5.06 20.36
CA TYR A 6 5.15 4.49 21.37
C TYR A 6 6.48 5.23 21.47
N ASN A 7 7.14 5.13 22.62
CA ASN A 7 8.43 5.77 22.92
C ASN A 7 8.45 7.29 22.70
N GLY A 8 7.31 7.96 22.91
CA GLY A 8 7.19 9.42 22.80
C GLY A 8 7.24 9.96 21.38
N LYS A 9 7.04 9.13 20.35
CA LYS A 9 6.96 9.58 18.95
C LYS A 9 5.67 10.35 18.69
N ASP A 10 5.79 11.55 18.12
CA ASP A 10 4.64 12.42 17.82
C ASP A 10 3.90 12.00 16.55
N ALA A 11 4.58 11.36 15.60
CA ALA A 11 4.02 10.90 14.34
C ALA A 11 4.53 9.48 14.03
N PRO A 12 3.86 8.45 14.54
CA PRO A 12 4.33 7.07 14.45
C PRO A 12 3.96 6.43 13.10
N GLY A 13 4.36 7.04 11.99
CA GLY A 13 4.20 6.47 10.66
C GLY A 13 5.37 5.57 10.27
N ALA A 14 5.11 4.50 9.52
CA ALA A 14 6.16 3.71 8.92
C ALA A 14 6.79 4.45 7.73
N GLU A 15 8.12 4.50 7.72
CA GLU A 15 8.88 4.97 6.56
C GLU A 15 9.33 3.74 5.77
N LEU A 16 8.92 3.65 4.51
CA LEU A 16 9.19 2.51 3.65
C LEU A 16 9.76 2.95 2.32
N THR A 17 10.73 2.19 1.83
CA THR A 17 11.36 2.40 0.53
C THR A 17 10.81 1.38 -0.48
N PHE A 18 10.25 1.88 -1.55
CA PHE A 18 9.69 1.11 -2.65
C PHE A 18 10.34 1.51 -3.96
N GLY A 19 10.60 0.54 -4.82
CA GLY A 19 11.09 0.76 -6.18
C GLY A 19 10.22 0.09 -7.23
N MET A 20 10.26 0.61 -8.45
CA MET A 20 9.67 -0.03 -9.62
C MET A 20 10.73 -0.06 -10.72
N LEU A 21 11.21 -1.25 -11.05
CA LEU A 21 12.07 -1.44 -12.20
C LEU A 21 11.21 -1.67 -13.43
N GLY A 22 11.36 -0.81 -14.44
CA GLY A 22 10.61 -0.90 -15.68
C GLY A 22 11.51 -0.94 -16.89
N ALA A 23 11.19 -1.82 -17.83
CA ALA A 23 11.79 -1.86 -19.16
C ALA A 23 10.70 -1.95 -20.22
N TYR A 24 10.91 -1.32 -21.37
CA TYR A 24 9.96 -1.41 -22.47
C TYR A 24 10.68 -1.44 -23.82
N ALA A 25 10.02 -2.06 -24.78
CA ALA A 25 10.39 -2.02 -26.18
C ALA A 25 9.13 -1.75 -27.02
N GLN A 26 9.25 -0.84 -27.97
CA GLN A 26 8.16 -0.45 -28.85
C GLN A 26 8.71 -0.23 -30.24
N ASP A 27 7.93 -0.61 -31.24
CA ASP A 27 8.26 -0.38 -32.63
C ASP A 27 7.03 0.11 -33.40
N GLU A 28 7.27 0.74 -34.54
CA GLU A 28 6.26 1.18 -35.51
C GLU A 28 6.52 0.54 -36.85
N TYR A 29 5.50 -0.09 -37.40
CA TYR A 29 5.57 -0.73 -38.70
C TYR A 29 4.54 -0.16 -39.64
N SER A 30 5.00 0.37 -40.79
CA SER A 30 4.13 0.82 -41.85
C SER A 30 3.76 -0.36 -42.76
N ILE A 31 2.54 -0.90 -42.60
CA ILE A 31 2.01 -1.99 -43.41
C ILE A 31 1.83 -1.49 -44.83
N THR A 32 1.30 -0.27 -44.98
CA THR A 32 1.15 0.45 -46.24
C THR A 32 1.55 1.91 -46.05
N PRO A 33 1.71 2.73 -47.11
CA PRO A 33 1.94 4.17 -46.93
C PRO A 33 0.88 4.88 -46.07
N ASN A 34 -0.31 4.30 -45.99
CA ASN A 34 -1.46 4.89 -45.33
C ASN A 34 -1.81 4.21 -44.00
N LEU A 35 -1.22 3.07 -43.67
CA LEU A 35 -1.52 2.30 -42.46
C LEU A 35 -0.24 2.02 -41.67
N LYS A 36 -0.18 2.58 -40.47
CA LYS A 36 0.89 2.37 -39.50
C LYS A 36 0.36 1.60 -38.30
N LEU A 37 1.09 0.58 -37.86
CA LEU A 37 0.90 -0.12 -36.60
C LEU A 37 1.98 0.31 -35.62
N THR A 38 1.60 0.44 -34.36
CA THR A 38 2.50 0.60 -33.22
C THR A 38 2.28 -0.58 -32.31
N TYR A 39 3.32 -1.29 -31.94
CA TYR A 39 3.24 -2.40 -31.01
C TYR A 39 4.39 -2.36 -30.01
N GLY A 40 4.13 -2.81 -28.79
CA GLY A 40 5.15 -2.76 -27.76
C GLY A 40 4.82 -3.67 -26.58
N LEU A 41 5.86 -3.91 -25.81
CA LEU A 41 5.80 -4.62 -24.53
C LEU A 41 6.50 -3.79 -23.45
N ARG A 42 5.86 -3.70 -22.29
CA ARG A 42 6.45 -3.15 -21.10
C ARG A 42 6.46 -4.22 -19.99
N PHE A 43 7.57 -4.24 -19.27
CA PHE A 43 7.81 -5.10 -18.13
C PHE A 43 8.01 -4.21 -16.92
N ASP A 44 7.28 -4.45 -15.85
CA ASP A 44 7.42 -3.74 -14.58
C ASP A 44 7.61 -4.76 -13.44
N LEU A 45 8.60 -4.50 -12.57
CA LEU A 45 8.90 -5.33 -11.43
C LEU A 45 8.92 -4.44 -10.17
N PRO A 46 7.94 -4.60 -9.25
CA PRO A 46 7.99 -3.92 -7.97
C PRO A 46 9.10 -4.49 -7.09
N LEU A 47 9.79 -3.61 -6.37
CA LEU A 47 10.89 -3.94 -5.45
C LEU A 47 10.58 -3.35 -4.09
N TYR A 48 10.79 -4.13 -3.04
CA TYR A 48 10.57 -3.77 -1.64
C TYR A 48 11.91 -3.89 -0.92
N PHE A 49 12.33 -2.86 -0.20
CA PHE A 49 13.70 -2.76 0.32
C PHE A 49 13.78 -2.81 1.84
N ASP A 50 12.70 -2.50 2.56
CA ASP A 50 12.72 -2.44 4.01
C ASP A 50 12.09 -3.69 4.62
N ASP A 51 12.51 -4.01 5.84
CA ASP A 51 11.85 -5.01 6.67
C ASP A 51 10.63 -4.39 7.36
N LEU A 52 9.51 -5.08 7.31
CA LEU A 52 8.29 -4.63 7.98
C LEU A 52 8.31 -5.04 9.44
N LEU A 53 7.88 -4.14 10.31
CA LEU A 53 7.64 -4.45 11.71
C LEU A 53 6.44 -5.40 11.82
N GLY A 54 6.68 -6.58 12.38
CA GLY A 54 5.67 -7.57 12.65
C GLY A 54 5.17 -7.54 14.10
N ASN A 55 4.11 -8.29 14.36
CA ASN A 55 3.58 -8.53 15.70
C ASN A 55 3.33 -10.03 15.86
N ALA A 56 4.00 -10.66 16.82
CA ALA A 56 3.90 -12.10 17.05
C ALA A 56 2.47 -12.53 17.41
N ALA A 57 1.75 -11.73 18.19
CA ALA A 57 0.37 -12.04 18.56
C ALA A 57 -0.57 -12.06 17.34
N ILE A 58 -0.35 -11.19 16.35
CA ILE A 58 -1.12 -11.23 15.09
C ILE A 58 -0.81 -12.52 14.33
N LYS A 59 0.49 -12.89 14.24
CA LYS A 59 0.91 -14.08 13.50
C LYS A 59 0.37 -15.38 14.08
N GLU A 60 0.22 -15.46 15.40
CA GLU A 60 -0.33 -16.62 16.11
C GLU A 60 -1.87 -16.70 16.03
N GLN A 61 -2.54 -15.57 15.76
CA GLN A 61 -3.99 -15.51 15.69
C GLN A 61 -4.53 -15.98 14.35
N SER A 62 -5.61 -16.75 14.38
CA SER A 62 -6.33 -17.16 13.18
C SER A 62 -7.52 -16.22 12.90
N PHE A 63 -7.55 -15.65 11.71
CA PHE A 63 -8.64 -14.82 11.20
C PHE A 63 -9.43 -15.63 10.16
N ASN A 64 -10.62 -16.13 10.55
CA ASN A 64 -11.41 -17.03 9.71
C ASN A 64 -10.64 -18.25 9.15
N GLY A 65 -9.80 -18.85 9.98
CA GLY A 65 -9.00 -20.00 9.59
C GLY A 65 -7.72 -19.68 8.83
N THR A 66 -7.36 -18.41 8.68
CA THR A 66 -6.11 -17.97 8.04
C THR A 66 -5.26 -17.20 9.04
N ASN A 67 -4.00 -17.59 9.16
CA ASN A 67 -3.01 -16.82 9.89
C ASN A 67 -2.39 -15.78 8.97
N VAL A 68 -2.18 -14.57 9.46
CA VAL A 68 -1.60 -13.48 8.70
C VAL A 68 -0.29 -13.03 9.33
N ASP A 69 0.68 -12.71 8.49
CA ASP A 69 1.95 -12.15 8.94
C ASP A 69 2.12 -10.73 8.39
N VAL A 70 1.95 -9.75 9.25
CA VAL A 70 2.07 -8.33 8.88
C VAL A 70 3.51 -7.87 8.68
N SER A 71 4.49 -8.75 8.90
CA SER A 71 5.91 -8.49 8.60
C SER A 71 6.32 -8.89 7.18
N GLU A 72 5.40 -9.46 6.39
CA GLU A 72 5.71 -9.91 5.04
C GLU A 72 5.27 -8.88 3.99
N TRP A 73 6.17 -8.61 3.04
CA TRP A 73 5.84 -7.90 1.82
C TRP A 73 5.11 -8.79 0.82
N PRO A 74 4.29 -8.22 -0.07
CA PRO A 74 3.83 -8.93 -1.26
C PRO A 74 5.03 -9.38 -2.09
N LYS A 75 4.93 -10.58 -2.67
CA LYS A 75 5.99 -11.10 -3.54
C LYS A 75 6.13 -10.22 -4.78
N SER A 76 7.36 -9.83 -5.08
CA SER A 76 7.67 -9.15 -6.35
C SER A 76 7.29 -10.04 -7.52
N LYS A 77 6.39 -9.59 -8.38
CA LYS A 77 5.93 -10.32 -9.56
C LYS A 77 6.12 -9.46 -10.79
N LEU A 78 6.68 -10.06 -11.83
CA LEU A 78 6.82 -9.39 -13.12
C LEU A 78 5.43 -9.13 -13.72
N LEU A 79 5.19 -7.88 -14.08
CA LEU A 79 3.97 -7.42 -14.73
C LEU A 79 4.29 -7.15 -16.20
N ILE A 80 3.51 -7.74 -17.10
CA ILE A 80 3.71 -7.63 -18.55
C ILE A 80 2.56 -6.83 -19.10
N SER A 81 2.88 -5.76 -19.83
CA SER A 81 1.91 -4.79 -20.38
C SER A 81 2.09 -4.67 -21.89
N PRO A 82 1.45 -5.54 -22.67
CA PRO A 82 1.42 -5.41 -24.13
C PRO A 82 0.57 -4.22 -24.56
N ARG A 83 0.97 -3.60 -25.67
CA ARG A 83 0.26 -2.48 -26.30
C ARG A 83 0.23 -2.65 -27.80
N LEU A 84 -0.90 -2.30 -28.39
CA LEU A 84 -1.11 -2.28 -29.83
C LEU A 84 -1.87 -1.01 -30.22
N GLY A 85 -1.39 -0.32 -31.23
CA GLY A 85 -2.07 0.85 -31.78
C GLY A 85 -2.02 0.83 -33.31
N PHE A 86 -2.90 1.59 -33.91
CA PHE A 86 -2.87 1.81 -35.35
C PHE A 86 -3.26 3.25 -35.71
N ASN A 87 -2.74 3.69 -36.81
CA ASN A 87 -3.14 4.94 -37.47
C ASN A 87 -3.34 4.64 -38.94
N TRP A 88 -4.56 4.88 -39.41
CA TRP A 88 -4.96 4.57 -40.78
C TRP A 88 -5.57 5.78 -41.49
N ASP A 89 -4.87 6.28 -42.48
CA ASP A 89 -5.41 7.25 -43.42
C ASP A 89 -6.19 6.50 -44.51
N ILE A 90 -7.50 6.43 -44.39
CA ILE A 90 -8.35 5.56 -45.18
C ILE A 90 -8.25 5.92 -46.69
N LYS A 91 -8.15 7.21 -47.00
CA LYS A 91 -8.11 7.68 -48.41
C LYS A 91 -6.69 8.04 -48.88
N GLY A 92 -5.74 8.18 -47.99
CA GLY A 92 -4.37 8.59 -48.31
C GLY A 92 -4.19 10.10 -48.55
N ASP A 93 -5.24 10.88 -48.39
CA ASP A 93 -5.23 12.34 -48.52
C ASP A 93 -5.40 13.07 -47.20
N ARG A 94 -5.38 12.34 -46.09
CA ARG A 94 -5.61 12.79 -44.72
C ARG A 94 -7.00 13.40 -44.46
N SER A 95 -7.95 13.20 -45.36
CA SER A 95 -9.33 13.67 -45.16
C SER A 95 -10.08 12.82 -44.14
N ILE A 96 -9.74 11.52 -44.00
CA ILE A 96 -10.30 10.62 -43.01
C ILE A 96 -9.19 9.78 -42.42
N VAL A 97 -8.86 10.06 -41.14
CA VAL A 97 -7.85 9.31 -40.39
C VAL A 97 -8.54 8.59 -39.23
N LEU A 98 -8.38 7.27 -39.18
CA LEU A 98 -8.85 6.43 -38.07
C LEU A 98 -7.66 6.04 -37.22
N THR A 99 -7.75 6.36 -35.92
CA THR A 99 -6.72 6.00 -34.92
C THR A 99 -7.37 5.19 -33.82
N GLY A 100 -6.70 4.14 -33.41
CA GLY A 100 -7.16 3.32 -32.27
C GLY A 100 -6.04 2.53 -31.66
N GLY A 101 -6.34 1.94 -30.51
CA GLY A 101 -5.37 1.10 -29.83
C GLY A 101 -5.97 0.39 -28.62
N THR A 102 -5.24 -0.60 -28.17
CA THR A 102 -5.55 -1.37 -26.95
C THR A 102 -4.27 -1.73 -26.24
N GLY A 103 -4.36 -2.02 -24.96
CA GLY A 103 -3.20 -2.44 -24.19
C GLY A 103 -3.56 -2.80 -22.77
N LEU A 104 -2.67 -3.53 -22.14
CA LEU A 104 -2.71 -3.79 -20.70
C LEU A 104 -1.83 -2.75 -20.00
N PHE A 105 -2.41 -2.04 -19.04
CA PHE A 105 -1.74 -0.97 -18.31
C PHE A 105 -1.59 -1.34 -16.86
N THR A 106 -0.35 -1.28 -16.34
CA THR A 106 -0.07 -1.50 -14.93
C THR A 106 -0.27 -0.19 -14.18
N GLY A 107 -1.12 -0.22 -13.15
CA GLY A 107 -1.33 0.85 -12.20
C GLY A 107 -0.45 0.69 -10.95
N LEU A 108 -0.14 1.80 -10.29
CA LEU A 108 0.46 1.81 -8.96
C LEU A 108 -0.64 1.90 -7.91
N LEU A 109 -0.53 1.08 -6.86
CA LEU A 109 -1.34 1.27 -5.67
C LEU A 109 -0.92 2.53 -4.90
N PRO A 110 -1.85 3.19 -4.23
CA PRO A 110 -1.51 4.20 -3.23
C PRO A 110 -0.57 3.59 -2.18
N PHE A 111 0.60 4.19 -2.01
CA PHE A 111 1.65 3.65 -1.15
C PHE A 111 1.22 3.54 0.33
N VAL A 112 0.26 4.36 0.73
CA VAL A 112 -0.35 4.34 2.05
C VAL A 112 -0.92 2.96 2.45
N TRP A 113 -1.34 2.14 1.49
CA TRP A 113 -1.84 0.80 1.79
C TRP A 113 -0.74 -0.12 2.33
N PHE A 114 0.47 0.06 1.83
CA PHE A 114 1.64 -0.68 2.33
C PHE A 114 2.13 -0.12 3.66
N THR A 115 2.16 1.20 3.85
CA THR A 115 2.61 1.81 5.10
C THR A 115 1.64 1.59 6.25
N ASN A 116 0.35 1.41 5.98
CA ASN A 116 -0.64 1.09 7.00
C ASN A 116 -0.40 -0.28 7.66
N GLN A 117 0.18 -1.24 6.94
CA GLN A 117 0.42 -2.58 7.48
C GLN A 117 1.34 -2.53 8.71
N PRO A 118 2.60 -2.04 8.66
CA PRO A 118 3.45 -1.93 9.84
C PRO A 118 2.98 -0.83 10.82
N THR A 119 2.37 0.26 10.34
CA THR A 119 1.87 1.33 11.22
C THR A 119 0.79 0.81 12.17
N ASN A 120 -0.14 -0.02 11.65
CA ASN A 120 -1.25 -0.56 12.42
C ASN A 120 -0.98 -1.96 13.01
N ALA A 121 0.27 -2.43 12.98
CA ALA A 121 0.65 -3.71 13.58
C ALA A 121 0.72 -3.68 15.12
N GLY A 122 0.44 -2.54 15.76
CA GLY A 122 0.49 -2.39 17.22
C GLY A 122 1.92 -2.28 17.78
N GLN A 123 2.91 -1.99 16.94
CA GLN A 123 4.31 -1.84 17.32
C GLN A 123 4.81 -0.39 17.23
N MET A 124 4.12 0.46 16.50
CA MET A 124 4.50 1.87 16.32
C MET A 124 3.59 2.82 17.07
N GLN A 125 2.32 2.49 17.15
CA GLN A 125 1.30 3.30 17.80
C GLN A 125 0.31 2.44 18.56
N ASN A 126 -0.34 3.05 19.54
CA ASN A 126 -1.48 2.48 20.24
C ASN A 126 -2.72 3.32 20.00
N MET A 127 -3.86 2.67 19.93
CA MET A 127 -5.18 3.29 19.90
C MET A 127 -5.98 2.73 21.05
N VAL A 128 -6.37 3.60 21.95
CA VAL A 128 -7.19 3.24 23.11
C VAL A 128 -8.49 4.02 23.09
N GLU A 129 -9.56 3.34 23.42
CA GLU A 129 -10.89 3.91 23.62
C GLU A 129 -11.38 3.52 24.99
N PHE A 130 -11.85 4.49 25.74
CA PHE A 130 -12.46 4.28 27.06
C PHE A 130 -13.88 4.84 27.05
N GLU A 131 -14.78 4.12 27.64
CA GLU A 131 -16.07 4.67 28.04
C GLU A 131 -15.91 5.52 29.29
N THR A 132 -16.82 6.47 29.52
CA THR A 132 -16.75 7.35 30.70
C THR A 132 -16.75 6.58 32.00
N SER A 133 -17.39 5.42 32.03
CA SER A 133 -17.44 4.51 33.19
C SER A 133 -16.12 3.83 33.51
N GLU A 134 -15.21 3.74 32.55
CA GLU A 134 -13.89 3.11 32.67
C GLU A 134 -12.81 4.09 33.13
N LEU A 135 -13.12 5.38 33.05
CA LEU A 135 -12.20 6.42 33.45
C LEU A 135 -12.17 6.55 35.00
N PRO A 136 -10.99 6.78 35.59
CA PRO A 136 -10.89 7.12 37.00
C PRO A 136 -11.78 8.33 37.34
N ALA A 137 -12.40 8.33 38.53
CA ALA A 137 -13.33 9.39 38.95
C ALA A 137 -12.72 10.81 38.94
N ASN A 138 -11.41 10.91 39.03
CA ASN A 138 -10.64 12.15 38.97
C ASN A 138 -9.98 12.40 37.60
N PHE A 139 -10.31 11.64 36.59
CA PHE A 139 -9.75 11.85 35.26
C PHE A 139 -10.30 13.16 34.69
N ALA A 140 -9.41 14.11 34.44
CA ALA A 140 -9.75 15.40 33.86
C ALA A 140 -9.14 15.51 32.44
N PHE A 141 -9.88 16.15 31.54
CA PHE A 141 -9.35 16.49 30.22
C PHE A 141 -8.18 17.48 30.36
N ASN A 142 -7.05 17.12 29.80
CA ASN A 142 -5.86 17.97 29.70
C ASN A 142 -5.57 18.22 28.21
N PRO A 143 -5.57 19.48 27.74
CA PRO A 143 -5.23 19.82 26.35
C PRO A 143 -3.77 19.46 25.99
N ASN A 144 -2.88 19.36 26.98
CA ASN A 144 -1.56 18.78 26.81
C ASN A 144 -1.65 17.24 26.92
N TYR A 145 -1.96 16.59 25.82
CA TYR A 145 -2.14 15.13 25.78
C TYR A 145 -0.89 14.36 26.27
N LYS A 146 0.33 14.90 26.07
CA LYS A 146 1.57 14.25 26.52
C LYS A 146 1.64 14.11 28.04
N GLU A 147 1.13 15.10 28.76
CA GLU A 147 1.02 14.99 30.22
C GLU A 147 0.01 13.92 30.62
N THR A 148 -1.13 13.82 29.91
CA THR A 148 -2.11 12.76 30.16
C THR A 148 -1.49 11.37 30.00
N LEU A 149 -0.72 11.14 28.92
CA LEU A 149 -0.04 9.87 28.67
C LEU A 149 0.96 9.53 29.78
N THR A 150 1.80 10.49 30.18
CA THR A 150 2.86 10.27 31.17
C THR A 150 2.34 10.13 32.60
N GLN A 151 1.23 10.78 32.94
CA GLN A 151 0.61 10.71 34.27
C GLN A 151 -0.24 9.44 34.48
N ASN A 152 -0.60 8.76 33.40
CA ASN A 152 -1.44 7.55 33.45
C ASN A 152 -0.81 6.37 32.66
N PRO A 153 0.38 5.91 33.05
CA PRO A 153 1.12 4.89 32.30
C PRO A 153 0.40 3.53 32.22
N ASP A 154 -0.44 3.22 33.21
CA ASP A 154 -1.23 1.98 33.20
C ASP A 154 -2.35 2.00 32.13
N MET A 155 -2.88 3.19 31.82
CA MET A 155 -3.88 3.37 30.78
C MET A 155 -3.24 3.57 29.40
N PHE A 156 -2.04 4.16 29.38
CA PHE A 156 -1.32 4.53 28.17
C PHE A 156 0.12 3.99 28.20
N PRO A 157 0.32 2.68 27.98
CA PRO A 157 1.66 2.10 27.99
C PRO A 157 2.56 2.78 26.95
N SER A 158 3.79 3.11 27.33
CA SER A 158 4.75 3.81 26.47
C SER A 158 5.48 2.92 25.49
N THR A 159 5.40 1.60 25.68
CA THR A 159 6.05 0.59 24.84
C THR A 159 5.01 -0.39 24.30
N PRO A 160 5.24 -0.96 23.10
CA PRO A 160 4.32 -1.95 22.56
C PRO A 160 4.24 -3.19 23.45
N GLY A 161 3.02 -3.65 23.67
CA GLY A 161 2.75 -4.97 24.24
C GLY A 161 2.76 -6.08 23.18
N ASN A 162 2.43 -7.29 23.62
CA ASN A 162 2.23 -8.44 22.73
C ASN A 162 0.72 -8.71 22.56
N GLU A 163 -0.03 -7.65 22.22
CA GLU A 163 -1.47 -7.72 22.06
C GLU A 163 -1.84 -7.54 20.59
N VAL A 164 -2.97 -8.13 20.19
CA VAL A 164 -3.53 -7.92 18.86
C VAL A 164 -4.26 -6.58 18.85
N PRO A 165 -3.91 -5.63 17.99
CA PRO A 165 -4.63 -4.37 17.88
C PRO A 165 -6.09 -4.57 17.48
N GLY A 166 -6.97 -3.65 17.89
CA GLY A 166 -8.40 -3.69 17.53
C GLY A 166 -8.67 -3.59 16.03
N ALA A 167 -7.73 -3.04 15.25
CA ALA A 167 -7.76 -3.01 13.80
C ALA A 167 -6.36 -3.22 13.22
N ILE A 168 -6.25 -4.10 12.26
CA ILE A 168 -5.00 -4.38 11.52
C ILE A 168 -5.20 -4.11 10.04
N ALA A 169 -4.15 -3.63 9.37
CA ALA A 169 -4.08 -3.59 7.92
C ALA A 169 -3.17 -4.74 7.45
N TYR A 170 -3.60 -5.42 6.40
CA TYR A 170 -2.87 -6.56 5.86
C TYR A 170 -2.94 -6.55 4.33
N VAL A 171 -1.81 -6.75 3.68
CA VAL A 171 -1.69 -6.95 2.24
C VAL A 171 -1.24 -8.38 1.99
N ASP A 172 -2.06 -9.15 1.27
CA ASP A 172 -1.77 -10.56 0.97
C ASP A 172 -0.41 -10.70 0.27
N PRO A 173 0.46 -11.65 0.68
CA PRO A 173 1.75 -11.88 0.01
C PRO A 173 1.64 -12.26 -1.47
N ASN A 174 0.48 -12.73 -1.91
CA ASN A 174 0.21 -13.01 -3.32
C ASN A 174 -0.42 -11.85 -4.08
N PHE A 175 -0.61 -10.71 -3.43
CA PHE A 175 -1.11 -9.50 -4.07
C PHE A 175 -0.34 -9.18 -5.35
N LYS A 176 -1.04 -8.68 -6.36
CA LYS A 176 -0.47 -8.19 -7.61
C LYS A 176 -0.91 -6.75 -7.83
N MET A 177 -0.02 -5.93 -8.35
CA MET A 177 -0.40 -4.58 -8.79
C MET A 177 -1.54 -4.65 -9.80
N PRO A 178 -2.47 -3.70 -9.77
CA PRO A 178 -3.62 -3.70 -10.66
C PRO A 178 -3.18 -3.54 -12.11
N GLN A 179 -3.82 -4.29 -12.98
CA GLN A 179 -3.67 -4.16 -14.42
C GLN A 179 -5.05 -3.97 -15.05
N VAL A 180 -5.14 -3.06 -16.01
CA VAL A 180 -6.38 -2.66 -16.68
C VAL A 180 -6.19 -2.68 -18.20
N TRP A 181 -7.19 -3.21 -18.91
CA TRP A 181 -7.32 -3.13 -20.37
C TRP A 181 -7.98 -1.83 -20.79
#